data_957f1097738776f1c94e05146d2b3c09
#
_entry.id   957f1097738776f1c94e05146d2b3c09
#
_cell.length_a   1.000
_cell.length_b   1.000
_cell.length_c   1.000
_cell.angle_alpha   90.00
_cell.angle_beta   90.00
_cell.angle_gamma   90.00
#
_symmetry.space_group_name_H-M   'P 1'
#
loop_
_entity.id
_entity.type
_entity.pdbx_description
1 polymer ?
#
loop_
_entity_poly.entity_id
_entity_poly.type
_entity_poly.pdbx_seq_one_letter_code
_entity_poly.pdbx_strand_id
1 'polypeptide(L)'
;MNAKLKTGHVVTYSLGSLGLTFSQNCVNTFFLVYLCAYQKLNPIVMTVAFVLAGVWDAVNDPMLATLINNGKKTKLGRYRPWIALGAVLNAVTLTALFIPVGGNVGLRYAYYIIMYVLWGMSSTVLNIPFWAMLPTIADTTEERNRASSLAKLIGGLGGFLCSTLATSFIFPNCAPIGMNKAYLILGVASAGITLVFVMLTVVFNKENYELPHEDVGLKQIFYFFKTNDQLRAYAVNFLLFTIGSTIALSQIIYIYTYSYENGTNLLSSSYSFTLFWIIACTGQGIAMFFYNQLTKKIPREKMYGASFFGCIVSFVLLFLVFFVLKPGAYLLNSVLVALSGAFLMTACGINQIGSTVMIADVADYGEYKTGKRSDSVIFSIQTFITKLAAAIAMLILGIGISVAHLPTISDVPIVDKDTGEYYGTVQLFEDDEGNYLVSDAETYEKLLHTEYGDRAVLVEGSVVGEKNMTILRAFMFLIPIPLAALGYVSYKKRYWLYGEKYQKIKDEIDRNRLENAAAGDKRL
;
A
#
# COMPACT_ATOMS: atom_id res chain seq x y z
N MET A 1 -15.56 30.76 -23.17
CA MET A 1 -15.38 31.18 -21.75
C MET A 1 -15.02 29.93 -20.96
N ASN A 2 -13.72 29.69 -20.72
CA ASN A 2 -13.27 28.53 -19.94
C ASN A 2 -13.57 28.80 -18.47
N ALA A 3 -14.62 28.21 -17.93
CA ALA A 3 -14.92 28.30 -16.51
C ALA A 3 -13.83 27.56 -15.73
N LYS A 4 -12.95 28.30 -15.03
CA LYS A 4 -11.95 27.70 -14.14
C LYS A 4 -12.59 26.64 -13.26
N LEU A 5 -11.92 25.49 -13.13
CA LEU A 5 -12.36 24.40 -12.28
C LEU A 5 -12.56 24.91 -10.85
N LYS A 6 -13.83 24.88 -10.38
CA LYS A 6 -14.17 25.39 -9.03
C LYS A 6 -13.46 24.56 -7.97
N THR A 7 -12.90 25.21 -6.95
CA THR A 7 -12.20 24.55 -5.84
C THR A 7 -13.04 23.42 -5.19
N GLY A 8 -14.37 23.59 -5.12
CA GLY A 8 -15.28 22.55 -4.61
C GLY A 8 -15.24 21.24 -5.40
N HIS A 9 -15.13 21.29 -6.73
CA HIS A 9 -15.01 20.08 -7.56
C HIS A 9 -13.65 19.39 -7.36
N VAL A 10 -12.58 20.16 -7.18
CA VAL A 10 -11.26 19.59 -6.88
C VAL A 10 -11.29 18.88 -5.53
N VAL A 11 -11.90 19.48 -4.52
CA VAL A 11 -12.02 18.88 -3.18
C VAL A 11 -12.87 17.60 -3.22
N THR A 12 -14.05 17.64 -3.86
CA THR A 12 -14.93 16.45 -3.94
C THR A 12 -14.31 15.31 -4.73
N TYR A 13 -13.54 15.61 -5.79
CA TYR A 13 -12.75 14.61 -6.51
C TYR A 13 -11.66 14.02 -5.59
N SER A 14 -10.94 14.86 -4.86
CA SER A 14 -9.88 14.44 -3.97
C SER A 14 -10.38 13.59 -2.79
N LEU A 15 -11.59 13.87 -2.29
CA LEU A 15 -12.24 13.03 -1.27
C LEU A 15 -12.53 11.62 -1.78
N GLY A 16 -12.87 11.45 -3.06
CA GLY A 16 -12.99 10.12 -3.66
C GLY A 16 -11.69 9.33 -3.60
N SER A 17 -10.56 9.98 -3.80
CA SER A 17 -9.24 9.35 -3.62
C SER A 17 -8.99 8.88 -2.18
N LEU A 18 -9.49 9.60 -1.18
CA LEU A 18 -9.46 9.15 0.22
C LEU A 18 -10.17 7.79 0.37
N GLY A 19 -11.39 7.66 -0.17
CA GLY A 19 -12.14 6.40 -0.14
C GLY A 19 -11.41 5.26 -0.81
N LEU A 20 -10.81 5.49 -1.99
CA LEU A 20 -10.02 4.50 -2.73
C LEU A 20 -8.85 3.96 -1.90
N THR A 21 -8.05 4.85 -1.35
CA THR A 21 -6.86 4.46 -0.57
C THR A 21 -7.24 3.89 0.80
N PHE A 22 -8.39 4.27 1.35
CA PHE A 22 -8.92 3.68 2.58
C PHE A 22 -9.20 2.18 2.39
N SER A 23 -9.93 1.81 1.33
CA SER A 23 -10.19 0.40 0.96
C SER A 23 -8.90 -0.38 0.71
N GLN A 24 -7.98 0.18 -0.09
CA GLN A 24 -6.71 -0.47 -0.40
C GLN A 24 -5.85 -0.69 0.84
N ASN A 25 -5.76 0.31 1.73
CA ASN A 25 -4.97 0.19 2.95
C ASN A 25 -5.58 -0.82 3.93
N CYS A 26 -6.91 -0.87 4.03
CA CYS A 26 -7.61 -1.86 4.83
C CYS A 26 -7.17 -3.29 4.46
N VAL A 27 -7.14 -3.62 3.17
CA VAL A 27 -6.75 -4.96 2.71
C VAL A 27 -5.23 -5.16 2.79
N ASN A 28 -4.44 -4.22 2.30
CA ASN A 28 -2.98 -4.38 2.23
C ASN A 28 -2.33 -4.49 3.61
N THR A 29 -2.88 -3.82 4.63
CA THR A 29 -2.31 -3.80 5.98
C THR A 29 -2.87 -4.91 6.87
N PHE A 30 -4.18 -5.16 6.81
CA PHE A 30 -4.85 -5.96 7.83
C PHE A 30 -5.30 -7.34 7.35
N PHE A 31 -5.49 -7.54 6.03
CA PHE A 31 -6.11 -8.78 5.56
C PHE A 31 -5.22 -10.01 5.75
N LEU A 32 -3.93 -9.93 5.44
CA LEU A 32 -3.02 -11.08 5.63
C LEU A 32 -2.88 -11.42 7.12
N VAL A 33 -2.81 -10.41 8.00
CA VAL A 33 -2.80 -10.63 9.47
C VAL A 33 -4.07 -11.36 9.90
N TYR A 34 -5.24 -10.91 9.43
CA TYR A 34 -6.51 -11.55 9.69
C TYR A 34 -6.52 -13.02 9.28
N LEU A 35 -6.04 -13.32 8.08
CA LEU A 35 -6.02 -14.69 7.56
C LEU A 35 -5.07 -15.61 8.33
N CYS A 36 -3.86 -15.13 8.62
CA CYS A 36 -2.83 -15.94 9.26
C CYS A 36 -3.05 -16.07 10.77
N ALA A 37 -3.27 -14.93 11.45
CA ALA A 37 -3.36 -14.90 12.90
C ALA A 37 -4.72 -15.39 13.44
N TYR A 38 -5.83 -15.04 12.76
CA TYR A 38 -7.18 -15.30 13.29
C TYR A 38 -7.95 -16.38 12.51
N GLN A 39 -7.70 -16.53 11.22
CA GLN A 39 -8.31 -17.60 10.42
C GLN A 39 -7.42 -18.85 10.32
N LYS A 40 -6.24 -18.83 10.93
CA LYS A 40 -5.30 -19.97 11.00
C LYS A 40 -5.01 -20.56 9.61
N LEU A 41 -4.83 -19.71 8.60
CA LEU A 41 -4.49 -20.11 7.24
C LEU A 41 -2.98 -19.99 7.01
N ASN A 42 -2.42 -20.94 6.25
CA ASN A 42 -0.98 -20.95 5.97
C ASN A 42 -0.55 -19.72 5.18
N PRO A 43 0.42 -18.92 5.67
CA PRO A 43 0.85 -17.67 5.04
C PRO A 43 1.37 -17.86 3.62
N ILE A 44 2.11 -18.94 3.34
CA ILE A 44 2.67 -19.22 2.01
C ILE A 44 1.55 -19.44 1.00
N VAL A 45 0.55 -20.26 1.35
CA VAL A 45 -0.58 -20.55 0.45
C VAL A 45 -1.32 -19.25 0.11
N MET A 46 -1.58 -18.41 1.10
CA MET A 46 -2.28 -17.15 0.89
C MET A 46 -1.46 -16.14 0.09
N THR A 47 -0.16 -16.02 0.34
CA THR A 47 0.70 -15.11 -0.41
C THR A 47 0.92 -15.57 -1.85
N VAL A 48 1.01 -16.87 -2.11
CA VAL A 48 1.03 -17.40 -3.49
C VAL A 48 -0.28 -17.07 -4.22
N ALA A 49 -1.43 -17.24 -3.54
CA ALA A 49 -2.72 -16.85 -4.11
C ALA A 49 -2.78 -15.33 -4.42
N PHE A 50 -2.23 -14.47 -3.56
CA PHE A 50 -2.16 -13.02 -3.81
C PHE A 50 -1.27 -12.67 -5.00
N VAL A 51 -0.15 -13.38 -5.18
CA VAL A 51 0.71 -13.22 -6.37
C VAL A 51 -0.05 -13.61 -7.64
N LEU A 52 -0.75 -14.75 -7.63
CA LEU A 52 -1.55 -15.20 -8.77
C LEU A 52 -2.69 -14.22 -9.08
N ALA A 53 -3.35 -13.69 -8.06
CA ALA A 53 -4.35 -12.62 -8.22
C ALA A 53 -3.73 -11.35 -8.83
N GLY A 54 -2.53 -10.95 -8.40
CA GLY A 54 -1.80 -9.81 -8.98
C GLY A 54 -1.44 -10.02 -10.45
N VAL A 55 -1.08 -11.24 -10.85
CA VAL A 55 -0.87 -11.60 -12.26
C VAL A 55 -2.19 -11.53 -13.04
N TRP A 56 -3.28 -12.01 -12.45
CA TRP A 56 -4.62 -11.89 -13.04
C TRP A 56 -5.00 -10.42 -13.24
N ASP A 57 -4.78 -9.57 -12.26
CA ASP A 57 -5.04 -8.12 -12.36
C ASP A 57 -4.27 -7.48 -13.52
N ALA A 58 -3.01 -7.88 -13.72
CA ALA A 58 -2.19 -7.37 -14.81
C ALA A 58 -2.77 -7.66 -16.20
N VAL A 59 -3.50 -8.78 -16.34
CA VAL A 59 -4.22 -9.13 -17.59
C VAL A 59 -5.59 -8.47 -17.63
N ASN A 60 -6.29 -8.43 -16.52
CA ASN A 60 -7.65 -7.91 -16.40
C ASN A 60 -7.71 -6.37 -16.55
N ASP A 61 -6.72 -5.64 -16.05
CA ASP A 61 -6.71 -4.17 -16.09
C ASP A 61 -6.82 -3.60 -17.53
N PRO A 62 -6.02 -4.03 -18.53
CA PRO A 62 -6.16 -3.57 -19.91
C PRO A 62 -7.49 -3.97 -20.55
N MET A 63 -8.02 -5.15 -20.21
CA MET A 63 -9.32 -5.61 -20.71
C MET A 63 -10.45 -4.72 -20.20
N LEU A 64 -10.46 -4.42 -18.90
CA LEU A 64 -11.44 -3.52 -18.30
C LEU A 64 -11.29 -2.08 -18.80
N ALA A 65 -10.06 -1.58 -18.94
CA ALA A 65 -9.82 -0.26 -19.52
C ALA A 65 -10.41 -0.14 -20.93
N THR A 66 -10.22 -1.16 -21.77
CA THR A 66 -10.80 -1.22 -23.12
C THR A 66 -12.33 -1.27 -23.07
N LEU A 67 -12.91 -2.08 -22.19
CA LEU A 67 -14.35 -2.17 -22.01
C LEU A 67 -14.96 -0.83 -21.57
N ILE A 68 -14.33 -0.14 -20.62
CA ILE A 68 -14.77 1.16 -20.10
C ILE A 68 -14.67 2.23 -21.21
N ASN A 69 -13.56 2.25 -21.96
CA ASN A 69 -13.33 3.22 -23.00
C ASN A 69 -14.30 3.02 -24.21
N ASN A 70 -14.61 1.78 -24.56
CA ASN A 70 -15.55 1.46 -25.64
C ASN A 70 -17.02 1.54 -25.18
N GLY A 71 -17.28 1.72 -23.90
CA GLY A 71 -18.61 1.85 -23.34
C GLY A 71 -19.37 3.06 -23.88
N LYS A 72 -20.66 2.90 -24.14
CA LYS A 72 -21.54 3.99 -24.58
C LYS A 72 -21.64 5.06 -23.49
N LYS A 73 -21.55 6.33 -23.87
CA LYS A 73 -21.80 7.46 -22.98
C LYS A 73 -23.24 7.42 -22.47
N THR A 74 -23.42 7.40 -21.17
CA THR A 74 -24.72 7.44 -20.51
C THR A 74 -25.14 8.87 -20.18
N LYS A 75 -26.36 9.08 -19.67
CA LYS A 75 -26.79 10.39 -19.15
C LYS A 75 -25.92 10.91 -17.99
N LEU A 76 -25.23 10.00 -17.29
CA LEU A 76 -24.30 10.35 -16.20
C LEU A 76 -22.87 10.64 -16.69
N GLY A 77 -22.54 10.36 -17.94
CA GLY A 77 -21.19 10.42 -18.51
C GLY A 77 -20.68 9.04 -18.91
N ARG A 78 -19.37 8.93 -19.20
CA ARG A 78 -18.69 7.68 -19.56
C ARG A 78 -18.12 6.96 -18.34
N TYR A 79 -17.43 7.67 -17.44
CA TYR A 79 -16.69 7.09 -16.33
C TYR A 79 -17.51 7.00 -15.04
N ARG A 80 -18.40 7.97 -14.77
CA ARG A 80 -19.21 8.04 -13.53
C ARG A 80 -20.05 6.79 -13.25
N PRO A 81 -20.74 6.16 -14.23
CA PRO A 81 -21.48 4.91 -13.98
C PRO A 81 -20.58 3.76 -13.54
N TRP A 82 -19.37 3.67 -14.13
CA TRP A 82 -18.38 2.65 -13.76
C TRP A 82 -17.81 2.88 -12.36
N ILE A 83 -17.54 4.13 -11.99
CA ILE A 83 -17.10 4.50 -10.63
C ILE A 83 -18.17 4.12 -9.61
N ALA A 84 -19.46 4.43 -9.88
CA ALA A 84 -20.56 4.09 -8.98
C ALA A 84 -20.72 2.56 -8.84
N LEU A 85 -20.70 1.83 -9.95
CA LEU A 85 -20.77 0.36 -9.95
C LEU A 85 -19.58 -0.23 -9.19
N GLY A 86 -18.36 0.24 -9.49
CA GLY A 86 -17.14 -0.20 -8.82
C GLY A 86 -17.15 0.07 -7.33
N ALA A 87 -17.68 1.21 -6.89
CA ALA A 87 -17.81 1.55 -5.47
C ALA A 87 -18.72 0.58 -4.71
N VAL A 88 -19.87 0.23 -5.30
CA VAL A 88 -20.81 -0.74 -4.70
C VAL A 88 -20.19 -2.15 -4.67
N LEU A 89 -19.61 -2.61 -5.78
CA LEU A 89 -18.96 -3.92 -5.84
C LEU A 89 -17.79 -3.99 -4.86
N ASN A 90 -16.98 -2.93 -4.76
CA ASN A 90 -15.86 -2.87 -3.82
C ASN A 90 -16.35 -2.91 -2.37
N ALA A 91 -17.42 -2.20 -2.02
CA ALA A 91 -17.98 -2.23 -0.67
C ALA A 91 -18.47 -3.62 -0.28
N VAL A 92 -19.14 -4.33 -1.20
CA VAL A 92 -19.63 -5.70 -0.97
C VAL A 92 -18.46 -6.67 -0.79
N THR A 93 -17.51 -6.66 -1.71
CA THR A 93 -16.37 -7.58 -1.68
C THR A 93 -15.42 -7.29 -0.51
N LEU A 94 -15.20 -6.01 -0.17
CA LEU A 94 -14.39 -5.61 0.99
C LEU A 94 -15.00 -6.10 2.30
N THR A 95 -16.32 -5.98 2.45
CA THR A 95 -17.02 -6.53 3.63
C THR A 95 -16.88 -8.06 3.67
N ALA A 96 -17.07 -8.73 2.52
CA ALA A 96 -16.99 -10.18 2.42
C ALA A 96 -15.61 -10.73 2.78
N LEU A 97 -14.51 -10.01 2.48
CA LEU A 97 -13.16 -10.41 2.86
C LEU A 97 -12.96 -10.65 4.36
N PHE A 98 -13.71 -9.94 5.20
CA PHE A 98 -13.56 -10.01 6.66
C PHE A 98 -14.69 -10.79 7.36
N ILE A 99 -15.54 -11.49 6.60
CA ILE A 99 -16.51 -12.42 7.19
C ILE A 99 -15.78 -13.67 7.68
N PRO A 100 -15.89 -14.01 8.98
CA PRO A 100 -15.30 -15.25 9.48
C PRO A 100 -16.05 -16.46 8.93
N VAL A 101 -15.34 -17.34 8.23
CA VAL A 101 -15.94 -18.54 7.62
C VAL A 101 -15.56 -19.76 8.44
N GLY A 102 -16.58 -20.47 8.93
CA GLY A 102 -16.45 -21.78 9.56
C GLY A 102 -16.34 -22.91 8.52
N GLY A 103 -16.13 -24.13 9.00
CA GLY A 103 -16.08 -25.34 8.17
C GLY A 103 -14.65 -25.84 7.93
N ASN A 104 -14.48 -26.71 6.92
CA ASN A 104 -13.19 -27.32 6.66
C ASN A 104 -12.19 -26.28 6.11
N VAL A 105 -10.90 -26.56 6.30
CA VAL A 105 -9.80 -25.66 5.92
C VAL A 105 -9.81 -25.36 4.41
N GLY A 106 -10.13 -26.36 3.56
CA GLY A 106 -10.20 -26.19 2.11
C GLY A 106 -11.28 -25.20 1.68
N LEU A 107 -12.45 -25.22 2.32
CA LEU A 107 -13.52 -24.26 2.04
C LEU A 107 -13.10 -22.84 2.42
N ARG A 108 -12.40 -22.66 3.55
CA ARG A 108 -11.87 -21.35 3.97
C ARG A 108 -10.87 -20.79 2.96
N TYR A 109 -9.91 -21.60 2.49
CA TYR A 109 -8.98 -21.20 1.42
C TYR A 109 -9.73 -20.78 0.16
N ALA A 110 -10.65 -21.61 -0.34
CA ALA A 110 -11.41 -21.31 -1.54
C ALA A 110 -12.19 -20.00 -1.41
N TYR A 111 -12.87 -19.79 -0.28
CA TYR A 111 -13.63 -18.58 -0.02
C TYR A 111 -12.74 -17.31 -0.05
N TYR A 112 -11.66 -17.29 0.73
CA TYR A 112 -10.83 -16.09 0.84
C TYR A 112 -10.07 -15.78 -0.45
N ILE A 113 -9.62 -16.80 -1.18
CA ILE A 113 -8.97 -16.61 -2.49
C ILE A 113 -9.95 -16.02 -3.50
N ILE A 114 -11.17 -16.58 -3.60
CA ILE A 114 -12.20 -16.08 -4.51
C ILE A 114 -12.59 -14.64 -4.15
N MET A 115 -12.83 -14.36 -2.87
CA MET A 115 -13.20 -13.02 -2.43
C MET A 115 -12.07 -12.00 -2.66
N TYR A 116 -10.81 -12.38 -2.51
CA TYR A 116 -9.67 -11.52 -2.79
C TYR A 116 -9.55 -11.17 -4.29
N VAL A 117 -9.74 -12.16 -5.17
CA VAL A 117 -9.78 -11.92 -6.63
C VAL A 117 -10.94 -11.00 -7.00
N LEU A 118 -12.13 -11.24 -6.46
CA LEU A 118 -13.32 -10.40 -6.71
C LEU A 118 -13.11 -8.96 -6.19
N TRP A 119 -12.48 -8.80 -5.03
CA TRP A 119 -12.11 -7.48 -4.52
C TRP A 119 -11.09 -6.78 -5.42
N GLY A 120 -10.07 -7.48 -5.92
CA GLY A 120 -9.11 -6.95 -6.89
C GLY A 120 -9.82 -6.46 -8.15
N MET A 121 -10.69 -7.28 -8.75
CA MET A 121 -11.47 -6.91 -9.93
C MET A 121 -12.38 -5.70 -9.65
N SER A 122 -13.10 -5.66 -8.53
CA SER A 122 -13.94 -4.52 -8.15
C SER A 122 -13.14 -3.25 -7.94
N SER A 123 -11.94 -3.37 -7.36
CA SER A 123 -10.98 -2.26 -7.19
C SER A 123 -10.52 -1.73 -8.55
N THR A 124 -10.29 -2.58 -9.55
CA THR A 124 -9.91 -2.17 -10.91
C THR A 124 -11.06 -1.43 -11.60
N VAL A 125 -12.30 -1.97 -11.49
CA VAL A 125 -13.52 -1.31 -12.01
C VAL A 125 -13.72 0.08 -11.40
N LEU A 126 -13.27 0.29 -10.17
CA LEU A 126 -13.35 1.56 -9.46
C LEU A 126 -12.19 2.51 -9.81
N ASN A 127 -10.95 2.02 -9.73
CA ASN A 127 -9.73 2.84 -9.85
C ASN A 127 -9.49 3.36 -11.27
N ILE A 128 -9.64 2.51 -12.30
CA ILE A 128 -9.35 2.91 -13.69
C ILE A 128 -10.22 4.08 -14.11
N PRO A 129 -11.57 4.02 -14.03
CA PRO A 129 -12.40 5.14 -14.46
C PRO A 129 -12.27 6.35 -13.55
N PHE A 130 -11.94 6.19 -12.25
CA PHE A 130 -11.69 7.30 -11.35
C PHE A 130 -10.54 8.17 -11.83
N TRP A 131 -9.37 7.59 -12.11
CA TRP A 131 -8.23 8.36 -12.61
C TRP A 131 -8.40 8.80 -14.07
N ALA A 132 -9.08 8.01 -14.90
CA ALA A 132 -9.40 8.38 -16.28
C ALA A 132 -10.41 9.54 -16.39
N MET A 133 -11.22 9.77 -15.36
CA MET A 133 -12.15 10.90 -15.30
C MET A 133 -11.42 12.24 -15.08
N LEU A 134 -10.24 12.28 -14.49
CA LEU A 134 -9.54 13.52 -14.15
C LEU A 134 -9.36 14.48 -15.33
N PRO A 135 -8.86 14.05 -16.52
CA PRO A 135 -8.75 14.92 -17.67
C PRO A 135 -10.10 15.38 -18.25
N THR A 136 -11.20 14.71 -17.91
CA THR A 136 -12.54 15.09 -18.39
C THR A 136 -13.19 16.16 -17.52
N ILE A 137 -12.70 16.38 -16.30
CA ILE A 137 -13.18 17.42 -15.39
C ILE A 137 -12.29 18.67 -15.37
N ALA A 138 -11.01 18.56 -15.75
CA ALA A 138 -10.01 19.62 -15.77
C ALA A 138 -9.53 19.89 -17.20
N ASP A 139 -9.66 21.14 -17.67
CA ASP A 139 -9.33 21.53 -19.05
C ASP A 139 -7.82 21.70 -19.24
N THR A 140 -7.20 22.44 -18.35
CA THR A 140 -5.79 22.80 -18.45
C THR A 140 -4.88 21.83 -17.72
N THR A 141 -3.62 21.74 -18.17
CA THR A 141 -2.58 20.93 -17.50
C THR A 141 -2.36 21.39 -16.06
N GLU A 142 -2.48 22.69 -15.79
CA GLU A 142 -2.34 23.26 -14.45
C GLU A 142 -3.45 22.77 -13.51
N GLU A 143 -4.72 22.78 -13.98
CA GLU A 143 -5.86 22.27 -13.21
C GLU A 143 -5.76 20.78 -12.95
N ARG A 144 -5.33 19.99 -13.96
CA ARG A 144 -5.08 18.54 -13.83
C ARG A 144 -4.00 18.26 -12.78
N ASN A 145 -2.89 18.99 -12.83
CA ASN A 145 -1.80 18.86 -11.86
C ASN A 145 -2.26 19.22 -10.45
N ARG A 146 -3.01 20.33 -10.29
CA ARG A 146 -3.57 20.72 -9.01
C ARG A 146 -4.52 19.67 -8.44
N ALA A 147 -5.45 19.16 -9.25
CA ALA A 147 -6.43 18.17 -8.82
C ALA A 147 -5.77 16.82 -8.50
N SER A 148 -4.83 16.35 -9.32
CA SER A 148 -4.12 15.09 -9.05
C SER A 148 -3.22 15.17 -7.82
N SER A 149 -2.53 16.30 -7.61
CA SER A 149 -1.68 16.49 -6.43
C SER A 149 -2.49 16.50 -5.14
N LEU A 150 -3.62 17.23 -5.13
CA LEU A 150 -4.52 17.25 -3.98
C LEU A 150 -5.17 15.89 -3.74
N ALA A 151 -5.58 15.17 -4.81
CA ALA A 151 -6.13 13.82 -4.70
C ALA A 151 -5.11 12.83 -4.11
N LYS A 152 -3.84 12.88 -4.52
CA LYS A 152 -2.79 12.04 -3.95
C LYS A 152 -2.53 12.36 -2.47
N LEU A 153 -2.53 13.64 -2.10
CA LEU A 153 -2.33 14.08 -0.72
C LEU A 153 -3.49 13.61 0.17
N ILE A 154 -4.73 13.87 -0.23
CA ILE A 154 -5.94 13.45 0.51
C ILE A 154 -6.07 11.92 0.51
N GLY A 155 -5.69 11.25 -0.58
CA GLY A 155 -5.58 9.79 -0.63
C GLY A 155 -4.61 9.26 0.41
N GLY A 156 -3.42 9.84 0.56
CA GLY A 156 -2.46 9.47 1.61
C GLY A 156 -3.06 9.55 3.02
N LEU A 157 -3.87 10.60 3.28
CA LEU A 157 -4.62 10.71 4.53
C LEU A 157 -5.63 9.57 4.71
N GLY A 158 -6.23 9.08 3.62
CA GLY A 158 -7.17 7.94 3.66
C GLY A 158 -6.52 6.67 4.22
N GLY A 159 -5.31 6.35 3.78
CA GLY A 159 -4.55 5.21 4.32
C GLY A 159 -4.21 5.37 5.80
N PHE A 160 -3.76 6.56 6.20
CA PHE A 160 -3.49 6.88 7.60
C PHE A 160 -4.76 6.76 8.48
N LEU A 161 -5.88 7.34 8.04
CA LEU A 161 -7.13 7.30 8.77
C LEU A 161 -7.67 5.86 8.90
N CYS A 162 -7.51 5.01 7.89
CA CYS A 162 -7.87 3.60 7.96
C CYS A 162 -7.09 2.88 9.07
N SER A 163 -5.77 3.05 9.07
CA SER A 163 -4.92 2.44 10.10
C SER A 163 -5.26 2.94 11.50
N THR A 164 -5.47 4.25 11.65
CA THR A 164 -5.85 4.85 12.95
C THR A 164 -7.22 4.36 13.41
N LEU A 165 -8.21 4.30 12.52
CA LEU A 165 -9.54 3.78 12.85
C LEU A 165 -9.48 2.33 13.33
N ALA A 166 -8.71 1.49 12.64
CA ALA A 166 -8.55 0.09 13.02
C ALA A 166 -7.88 -0.05 14.39
N THR A 167 -6.68 0.52 14.55
CA THR A 167 -5.83 0.21 15.70
C THR A 167 -6.15 1.04 16.94
N SER A 168 -6.62 2.28 16.80
CA SER A 168 -6.92 3.16 17.94
C SER A 168 -8.38 3.15 18.37
N PHE A 169 -9.30 2.73 17.49
CA PHE A 169 -10.74 2.76 17.82
C PHE A 169 -11.39 1.38 17.73
N ILE A 170 -11.28 0.65 16.61
CA ILE A 170 -12.04 -0.59 16.44
C ILE A 170 -11.45 -1.71 17.30
N PHE A 171 -10.18 -2.02 17.14
CA PHE A 171 -9.58 -3.17 17.82
C PHE A 171 -9.65 -3.06 19.35
N PRO A 172 -9.28 -1.93 20.00
CA PRO A 172 -9.35 -1.84 21.45
C PRO A 172 -10.78 -1.94 22.01
N ASN A 173 -11.76 -1.31 21.33
CA ASN A 173 -13.15 -1.32 21.79
C ASN A 173 -13.90 -2.61 21.47
N CYS A 174 -13.44 -3.36 20.47
CA CYS A 174 -14.08 -4.60 20.03
C CYS A 174 -13.35 -5.86 20.55
N ALA A 175 -12.21 -5.74 21.21
CA ALA A 175 -11.51 -6.87 21.82
C ALA A 175 -12.43 -7.75 22.70
N PRO A 176 -13.32 -7.21 23.54
CA PRO A 176 -14.21 -8.03 24.38
C PRO A 176 -15.23 -8.88 23.58
N ILE A 177 -15.53 -8.53 22.33
CA ILE A 177 -16.47 -9.30 21.49
C ILE A 177 -15.76 -10.24 20.51
N GLY A 178 -14.43 -10.32 20.58
CA GLY A 178 -13.58 -11.16 19.76
C GLY A 178 -13.07 -10.48 18.48
N MET A 179 -11.79 -10.70 18.16
CA MET A 179 -11.11 -10.03 17.06
C MET A 179 -11.68 -10.38 15.68
N ASN A 180 -12.24 -11.57 15.49
CA ASN A 180 -12.94 -11.89 14.24
C ASN A 180 -14.09 -10.91 13.94
N LYS A 181 -14.84 -10.52 14.97
CA LYS A 181 -15.89 -9.51 14.83
C LYS A 181 -15.32 -8.10 14.67
N ALA A 182 -14.20 -7.79 15.33
CA ALA A 182 -13.51 -6.51 15.16
C ALA A 182 -13.05 -6.30 13.72
N TYR A 183 -12.48 -7.33 13.09
CA TYR A 183 -12.09 -7.28 11.68
C TYR A 183 -13.30 -7.16 10.73
N LEU A 184 -14.42 -7.82 11.03
CA LEU A 184 -15.66 -7.64 10.28
C LEU A 184 -16.18 -6.19 10.38
N ILE A 185 -16.16 -5.60 11.58
CA ILE A 185 -16.54 -4.20 11.80
C ILE A 185 -15.60 -3.27 11.02
N LEU A 186 -14.30 -3.54 11.00
CA LEU A 186 -13.33 -2.81 10.19
C LEU A 186 -13.68 -2.89 8.69
N GLY A 187 -14.01 -4.09 8.19
CA GLY A 187 -14.42 -4.31 6.80
C GLY A 187 -15.68 -3.51 6.44
N VAL A 188 -16.71 -3.57 7.26
CA VAL A 188 -17.97 -2.84 7.06
C VAL A 188 -17.76 -1.32 7.13
N ALA A 189 -17.03 -0.84 8.13
CA ALA A 189 -16.72 0.59 8.28
C ALA A 189 -15.92 1.11 7.08
N SER A 190 -14.88 0.37 6.65
CA SER A 190 -14.06 0.72 5.50
C SER A 190 -14.87 0.74 4.20
N ALA A 191 -15.76 -0.24 4.02
CA ALA A 191 -16.68 -0.31 2.89
C ALA A 191 -17.63 0.91 2.85
N GLY A 192 -18.21 1.26 3.99
CA GLY A 192 -19.10 2.43 4.12
C GLY A 192 -18.38 3.74 3.82
N ILE A 193 -17.18 3.95 4.39
CA ILE A 193 -16.35 5.14 4.16
C ILE A 193 -15.99 5.24 2.68
N THR A 194 -15.50 4.15 2.08
CA THR A 194 -15.15 4.11 0.65
C THR A 194 -16.34 4.46 -0.22
N LEU A 195 -17.50 3.84 0.02
CA LEU A 195 -18.72 4.09 -0.73
C LEU A 195 -19.15 5.56 -0.65
N VAL A 196 -19.18 6.13 0.55
CA VAL A 196 -19.61 7.52 0.77
C VAL A 196 -18.69 8.50 0.03
N PHE A 197 -17.38 8.41 0.25
CA PHE A 197 -16.45 9.36 -0.34
C PHE A 197 -16.32 9.24 -1.86
N VAL A 198 -16.39 8.02 -2.40
CA VAL A 198 -16.40 7.81 -3.85
C VAL A 198 -17.69 8.31 -4.47
N MET A 199 -18.84 8.09 -3.83
CA MET A 199 -20.12 8.60 -4.33
C MET A 199 -20.20 10.13 -4.35
N LEU A 200 -19.51 10.83 -3.42
CA LEU A 200 -19.37 12.29 -3.51
C LEU A 200 -18.70 12.70 -4.82
N THR A 201 -17.67 11.98 -5.26
CA THR A 201 -17.05 12.25 -6.57
C THR A 201 -18.04 12.05 -7.71
N VAL A 202 -18.81 10.96 -7.71
CA VAL A 202 -19.78 10.66 -8.76
C VAL A 202 -20.88 11.72 -8.84
N VAL A 203 -21.37 12.20 -7.70
CA VAL A 203 -22.49 13.16 -7.64
C VAL A 203 -22.04 14.57 -8.06
N PHE A 204 -20.92 15.04 -7.53
CA PHE A 204 -20.53 16.44 -7.65
C PHE A 204 -19.63 16.74 -8.86
N ASN A 205 -18.92 15.76 -9.44
CA ASN A 205 -18.07 15.99 -10.59
C ASN A 205 -18.73 15.54 -11.88
N LYS A 206 -18.90 16.47 -12.84
CA LYS A 206 -19.43 16.20 -14.17
C LYS A 206 -18.29 16.11 -15.19
N GLU A 207 -18.42 15.18 -16.14
CA GLU A 207 -17.51 15.04 -17.27
C GLU A 207 -17.84 16.13 -18.30
N ASN A 208 -16.99 17.15 -18.43
CA ASN A 208 -17.22 18.31 -19.28
C ASN A 208 -16.49 18.24 -20.63
N TYR A 209 -15.40 17.46 -20.70
CA TYR A 209 -14.53 17.36 -21.87
C TYR A 209 -14.49 15.94 -22.42
N GLU A 210 -14.46 15.81 -23.74
CA GLU A 210 -14.24 14.54 -24.42
C GLU A 210 -12.76 14.41 -24.76
N LEU A 211 -12.18 13.25 -24.45
CA LEU A 211 -10.79 12.96 -24.78
C LEU A 211 -10.71 12.16 -26.07
N PRO A 212 -9.68 12.41 -26.90
CA PRO A 212 -9.37 11.56 -28.04
C PRO A 212 -9.16 10.11 -27.58
N HIS A 213 -9.63 9.17 -28.39
CA HIS A 213 -9.50 7.75 -28.10
C HIS A 213 -8.06 7.30 -28.41
N GLU A 214 -7.31 6.86 -27.41
CA GLU A 214 -6.03 6.16 -27.61
C GLU A 214 -6.22 4.68 -27.24
N ASP A 215 -6.16 3.81 -28.23
CA ASP A 215 -6.15 2.37 -28.01
C ASP A 215 -4.77 1.94 -27.49
N VAL A 216 -4.66 1.73 -26.19
CA VAL A 216 -3.46 1.19 -25.56
C VAL A 216 -3.55 -0.33 -25.55
N GLY A 217 -3.04 -0.98 -26.59
CA GLY A 217 -2.99 -2.44 -26.68
C GLY A 217 -1.72 -3.02 -26.03
N LEU A 218 -1.81 -4.26 -25.50
CA LEU A 218 -0.66 -4.99 -24.93
C LEU A 218 0.54 -5.05 -25.90
N LYS A 219 0.30 -5.16 -27.20
CA LYS A 219 1.36 -5.14 -28.24
C LYS A 219 2.16 -3.84 -28.24
N GLN A 220 1.51 -2.70 -28.01
CA GLN A 220 2.18 -1.39 -27.93
C GLN A 220 3.04 -1.30 -26.67
N ILE A 221 2.55 -1.79 -25.53
CA ILE A 221 3.32 -1.84 -24.28
C ILE A 221 4.62 -2.63 -24.47
N PHE A 222 4.54 -3.84 -25.06
CA PHE A 222 5.71 -4.65 -25.37
C PHE A 222 6.67 -3.98 -26.37
N TYR A 223 6.13 -3.32 -27.40
CA TYR A 223 6.93 -2.60 -28.39
C TYR A 223 7.74 -1.46 -27.73
N PHE A 224 7.08 -0.61 -26.92
CA PHE A 224 7.76 0.47 -26.19
C PHE A 224 8.78 -0.05 -25.20
N PHE A 225 8.47 -1.11 -24.47
CA PHE A 225 9.40 -1.72 -23.54
C PHE A 225 10.65 -2.29 -24.25
N LYS A 226 10.49 -2.86 -25.44
CA LYS A 226 11.61 -3.37 -26.25
C LYS A 226 12.46 -2.26 -26.85
N THR A 227 11.83 -1.17 -27.32
CA THR A 227 12.48 -0.09 -28.06
C THR A 227 13.15 0.94 -27.15
N ASN A 228 12.57 1.21 -25.98
CA ASN A 228 13.05 2.22 -25.03
C ASN A 228 13.94 1.58 -23.96
N ASP A 229 15.26 1.73 -24.10
CA ASP A 229 16.25 1.20 -23.15
C ASP A 229 16.20 1.92 -21.80
N GLN A 230 15.83 3.21 -21.76
CA GLN A 230 15.71 3.98 -20.54
C GLN A 230 14.44 3.57 -19.74
N LEU A 231 13.38 3.17 -20.43
CA LEU A 231 12.20 2.57 -19.80
C LEU A 231 12.55 1.27 -19.07
N ARG A 232 13.38 0.41 -19.68
CA ARG A 232 13.85 -0.83 -19.04
C ARG A 232 14.73 -0.54 -17.83
N ALA A 233 15.64 0.44 -17.94
CA ALA A 233 16.49 0.86 -16.83
C ALA A 233 15.64 1.40 -15.67
N TYR A 234 14.65 2.27 -15.97
CA TYR A 234 13.68 2.78 -15.02
C TYR A 234 12.90 1.64 -14.36
N ALA A 235 12.34 0.73 -15.15
CA ALA A 235 11.51 -0.38 -14.68
C ALA A 235 12.24 -1.24 -13.64
N VAL A 236 13.49 -1.60 -13.90
CA VAL A 236 14.28 -2.44 -12.98
C VAL A 236 14.58 -1.72 -11.67
N ASN A 237 15.06 -0.47 -11.72
CA ASN A 237 15.39 0.25 -10.49
C ASN A 237 14.15 0.57 -9.66
N PHE A 238 13.05 0.95 -10.30
CA PHE A 238 11.79 1.25 -9.65
C PHE A 238 11.14 0.00 -9.03
N LEU A 239 11.18 -1.14 -9.74
CA LEU A 239 10.70 -2.43 -9.22
C LEU A 239 11.43 -2.82 -7.94
N LEU A 240 12.77 -2.84 -7.97
CA LEU A 240 13.59 -3.25 -6.83
C LEU A 240 13.40 -2.33 -5.62
N PHE A 241 13.34 -1.02 -5.85
CA PHE A 241 13.04 -0.05 -4.80
C PHE A 241 11.66 -0.28 -4.18
N THR A 242 10.64 -0.44 -5.03
CA THR A 242 9.25 -0.60 -4.60
C THR A 242 9.05 -1.90 -3.83
N ILE A 243 9.67 -3.02 -4.26
CA ILE A 243 9.62 -4.28 -3.48
C ILE A 243 10.21 -4.05 -2.09
N GLY A 244 11.41 -3.48 -1.99
CA GLY A 244 12.08 -3.27 -0.70
C GLY A 244 11.29 -2.37 0.25
N SER A 245 10.79 -1.23 -0.23
CA SER A 245 9.98 -0.32 0.58
C SER A 245 8.63 -0.92 0.98
N THR A 246 7.99 -1.69 0.09
CA THR A 246 6.72 -2.36 0.38
C THR A 246 6.87 -3.42 1.45
N ILE A 247 7.92 -4.27 1.39
CA ILE A 247 8.21 -5.26 2.45
C ILE A 247 8.31 -4.57 3.80
N ALA A 248 9.07 -3.49 3.91
CA ALA A 248 9.30 -2.82 5.19
C ALA A 248 8.05 -2.11 5.75
N LEU A 249 7.26 -1.46 4.87
CA LEU A 249 6.16 -0.58 5.31
C LEU A 249 4.82 -1.30 5.47
N SER A 250 4.46 -2.19 4.55
CA SER A 250 3.14 -2.87 4.62
C SER A 250 3.01 -3.78 5.83
N GLN A 251 4.14 -4.19 6.39
CA GLN A 251 4.18 -5.22 7.42
C GLN A 251 4.62 -4.73 8.79
N ILE A 252 4.72 -3.44 8.95
CA ILE A 252 5.05 -2.83 10.25
C ILE A 252 4.03 -3.23 11.33
N ILE A 253 2.80 -3.56 10.95
CA ILE A 253 1.76 -4.04 11.85
C ILE A 253 2.17 -5.34 12.57
N TYR A 254 2.89 -6.25 11.90
CA TYR A 254 3.36 -7.49 12.53
C TYR A 254 4.33 -7.22 13.68
N ILE A 255 5.17 -6.17 13.54
CA ILE A 255 6.06 -5.73 14.60
C ILE A 255 5.26 -5.28 15.83
N TYR A 256 4.20 -4.50 15.61
CA TYR A 256 3.34 -4.03 16.71
C TYR A 256 2.51 -5.17 17.32
N THR A 257 2.15 -6.17 16.54
CA THR A 257 1.36 -7.32 17.02
C THR A 257 2.21 -8.32 17.81
N TYR A 258 3.46 -8.57 17.37
CA TYR A 258 4.26 -9.69 17.88
C TYR A 258 5.54 -9.28 18.66
N SER A 259 5.77 -7.99 18.97
CA SER A 259 6.95 -7.56 19.73
C SER A 259 6.72 -7.68 21.24
N TYR A 260 6.92 -8.87 21.76
CA TYR A 260 6.83 -9.18 23.19
C TYR A 260 8.20 -9.49 23.77
N GLU A 261 8.40 -9.11 25.03
CA GLU A 261 9.53 -9.51 25.87
C GLU A 261 8.98 -9.74 27.28
N ASN A 262 9.24 -10.91 27.86
CA ASN A 262 8.78 -11.33 29.18
C ASN A 262 7.27 -11.08 29.42
N GLY A 263 6.41 -11.50 28.48
CA GLY A 263 4.96 -11.33 28.57
C GLY A 263 4.42 -9.94 28.29
N THR A 264 5.32 -8.96 28.10
CA THR A 264 4.95 -7.56 27.90
C THR A 264 5.22 -7.13 26.46
N ASN A 265 4.23 -6.58 25.78
CA ASN A 265 4.44 -6.01 24.46
C ASN A 265 5.34 -4.78 24.55
N LEU A 266 6.49 -4.79 23.88
CA LEU A 266 7.46 -3.68 23.88
C LEU A 266 6.91 -2.38 23.27
N LEU A 267 5.89 -2.49 22.43
CA LEU A 267 5.29 -1.39 21.68
C LEU A 267 3.82 -1.18 22.08
N SER A 268 3.42 -1.79 23.18
CA SER A 268 2.06 -1.93 23.67
C SER A 268 1.22 -0.67 23.57
N SER A 269 0.52 -0.49 22.55
CA SER A 269 -0.83 0.05 22.40
C SER A 269 -1.13 0.40 20.95
N SER A 270 -2.39 0.42 20.62
CA SER A 270 -2.94 0.96 19.38
C SER A 270 -2.43 2.37 19.08
N TYR A 271 -2.13 3.17 20.10
CA TYR A 271 -1.57 4.51 19.98
C TYR A 271 -0.13 4.51 19.42
N SER A 272 0.68 3.51 19.75
CA SER A 272 2.06 3.41 19.27
C SER A 272 2.13 3.23 17.75
N PHE A 273 1.26 2.40 17.19
CA PHE A 273 1.15 2.22 15.73
C PHE A 273 0.68 3.50 15.03
N THR A 274 -0.29 4.19 15.61
CA THR A 274 -0.76 5.48 15.10
C THR A 274 0.34 6.54 15.18
N LEU A 275 1.08 6.60 16.29
CA LEU A 275 2.21 7.51 16.48
C LEU A 275 3.31 7.27 15.43
N PHE A 276 3.61 6.00 15.13
CA PHE A 276 4.51 5.64 14.04
C PHE A 276 4.09 6.30 12.72
N TRP A 277 2.83 6.12 12.31
CA TRP A 277 2.36 6.67 11.05
C TRP A 277 2.30 8.20 11.04
N ILE A 278 1.95 8.84 12.14
CA ILE A 278 1.97 10.31 12.26
C ILE A 278 3.38 10.84 12.01
N ILE A 279 4.38 10.31 12.72
CA ILE A 279 5.77 10.77 12.61
C ILE A 279 6.34 10.41 11.23
N ALA A 280 6.11 9.21 10.75
CA ALA A 280 6.62 8.73 9.46
C ALA A 280 6.03 9.52 8.28
N CYS A 281 4.70 9.73 8.24
CA CYS A 281 4.04 10.50 7.19
C CYS A 281 4.42 11.99 7.25
N THR A 282 4.66 12.54 8.44
CA THR A 282 5.16 13.91 8.59
C THR A 282 6.54 14.05 7.94
N GLY A 283 7.45 13.11 8.17
CA GLY A 283 8.76 13.07 7.52
C GLY A 283 8.66 13.02 5.99
N GLN A 284 7.78 12.17 5.46
CA GLN A 284 7.51 12.09 4.02
C GLN A 284 6.95 13.40 3.47
N GLY A 285 5.95 13.98 4.15
CA GLY A 285 5.32 15.24 3.74
C GLY A 285 6.30 16.39 3.69
N ILE A 286 7.15 16.54 4.69
CA ILE A 286 8.23 17.53 4.74
C ILE A 286 9.18 17.34 3.55
N ALA A 287 9.64 16.11 3.30
CA ALA A 287 10.52 15.82 2.18
C ALA A 287 9.90 16.19 0.83
N MET A 288 8.63 15.85 0.62
CA MET A 288 7.90 16.18 -0.60
C MET A 288 7.68 17.68 -0.77
N PHE A 289 7.34 18.37 0.31
CA PHE A 289 7.13 19.84 0.28
C PHE A 289 8.40 20.60 -0.10
N PHE A 290 9.53 20.19 0.48
CA PHE A 290 10.81 20.85 0.22
C PHE A 290 11.56 20.32 -1.01
N TYR A 291 11.05 19.29 -1.70
CA TYR A 291 11.72 18.66 -2.84
C TYR A 291 12.15 19.66 -3.92
N ASN A 292 11.24 20.54 -4.35
CA ASN A 292 11.52 21.55 -5.38
C ASN A 292 12.57 22.59 -4.95
N GLN A 293 12.65 22.90 -3.66
CA GLN A 293 13.65 23.81 -3.12
C GLN A 293 15.03 23.14 -3.04
N LEU A 294 15.05 21.84 -2.68
CA LEU A 294 16.26 21.04 -2.65
C LEU A 294 16.83 20.81 -4.05
N THR A 295 16.00 20.60 -5.07
CA THR A 295 16.45 20.40 -6.46
C THR A 295 17.08 21.64 -7.08
N LYS A 296 16.85 22.84 -6.53
CA LYS A 296 17.59 24.06 -6.92
C LYS A 296 19.05 24.05 -6.48
N LYS A 297 19.37 23.31 -5.41
CA LYS A 297 20.74 23.24 -4.84
C LYS A 297 21.44 21.92 -5.16
N ILE A 298 20.68 20.83 -5.23
CA ILE A 298 21.19 19.48 -5.44
C ILE A 298 20.61 18.92 -6.75
N PRO A 299 21.43 18.46 -7.70
CA PRO A 299 20.94 17.83 -8.93
C PRO A 299 19.96 16.69 -8.66
N ARG A 300 18.88 16.60 -9.46
CA ARG A 300 17.80 15.62 -9.32
C ARG A 300 18.32 14.18 -9.28
N GLU A 301 19.30 13.86 -10.12
CA GLU A 301 19.94 12.55 -10.19
C GLU A 301 20.66 12.16 -8.90
N LYS A 302 21.28 13.13 -8.19
CA LYS A 302 21.92 12.89 -6.90
C LYS A 302 20.88 12.68 -5.80
N MET A 303 19.79 13.45 -5.81
CA MET A 303 18.70 13.28 -4.84
C MET A 303 18.03 11.91 -5.00
N TYR A 304 17.75 11.49 -6.24
CA TYR A 304 17.18 10.17 -6.50
C TYR A 304 18.12 9.05 -6.05
N GLY A 305 19.42 9.17 -6.34
CA GLY A 305 20.44 8.24 -5.84
C GLY A 305 20.54 8.21 -4.31
N ALA A 306 20.47 9.39 -3.67
CA ALA A 306 20.50 9.50 -2.21
C ALA A 306 19.29 8.83 -1.52
N SER A 307 18.11 8.77 -2.19
CA SER A 307 16.94 8.08 -1.64
C SER A 307 17.17 6.59 -1.43
N PHE A 308 17.90 5.91 -2.30
CA PHE A 308 18.28 4.50 -2.11
C PHE A 308 19.17 4.31 -0.89
N PHE A 309 20.17 5.18 -0.75
CA PHE A 309 21.07 5.15 0.42
C PHE A 309 20.30 5.45 1.71
N GLY A 310 19.41 6.45 1.69
CA GLY A 310 18.55 6.77 2.81
C GLY A 310 17.66 5.59 3.22
N CYS A 311 17.10 4.84 2.26
CA CYS A 311 16.35 3.62 2.55
C CYS A 311 17.23 2.53 3.18
N ILE A 312 18.43 2.30 2.67
CA ILE A 312 19.37 1.30 3.24
C ILE A 312 19.69 1.64 4.69
N VAL A 313 20.05 2.89 4.97
CA VAL A 313 20.30 3.35 6.36
C VAL A 313 19.07 3.15 7.24
N SER A 314 17.87 3.49 6.72
CA SER A 314 16.61 3.34 7.48
C SER A 314 16.30 1.87 7.77
N PHE A 315 16.54 0.95 6.84
CA PHE A 315 16.34 -0.48 7.07
C PHE A 315 17.28 -1.01 8.16
N VAL A 316 18.54 -0.59 8.15
CA VAL A 316 19.50 -0.91 9.22
C VAL A 316 19.04 -0.34 10.56
N LEU A 317 18.63 0.92 10.60
CA LEU A 317 18.12 1.56 11.82
C LEU A 317 16.87 0.85 12.37
N LEU A 318 15.92 0.51 11.50
CA LEU A 318 14.71 -0.24 11.90
C LEU A 318 15.03 -1.65 12.41
N PHE A 319 16.05 -2.31 11.87
CA PHE A 319 16.50 -3.60 12.39
C PHE A 319 17.17 -3.45 13.75
N LEU A 320 18.08 -2.48 13.89
CA LEU A 320 18.90 -2.30 15.10
C LEU A 320 18.09 -1.72 16.28
N VAL A 321 17.06 -0.91 16.01
CA VAL A 321 16.28 -0.28 17.07
C VAL A 321 15.67 -1.30 18.04
N PHE A 322 15.28 -2.47 17.53
CA PHE A 322 14.68 -3.53 18.36
C PHE A 322 15.61 -4.12 19.40
N PHE A 323 16.92 -4.01 19.24
CA PHE A 323 17.91 -4.45 20.24
C PHE A 323 18.10 -3.43 21.39
N VAL A 324 17.51 -2.24 21.27
CA VAL A 324 17.63 -1.15 22.24
C VAL A 324 16.32 -0.93 23.00
N LEU A 325 15.21 -1.51 22.54
CA LEU A 325 13.92 -1.38 23.21
C LEU A 325 13.96 -2.01 24.60
N LYS A 326 13.22 -1.42 25.53
CA LYS A 326 13.19 -1.88 26.93
C LYS A 326 11.74 -2.15 27.37
N PRO A 327 11.47 -3.25 28.09
CA PRO A 327 10.16 -3.48 28.70
C PRO A 327 9.72 -2.30 29.55
N GLY A 328 8.45 -1.92 29.48
CA GLY A 328 7.88 -0.82 30.26
C GLY A 328 8.17 0.60 29.74
N ALA A 329 9.10 0.79 28.80
CA ALA A 329 9.43 2.09 28.22
C ALA A 329 8.63 2.40 26.93
N TYR A 330 7.32 2.15 26.93
CA TYR A 330 6.46 2.16 25.72
C TYR A 330 6.55 3.42 24.88
N LEU A 331 6.52 4.60 25.50
CA LEU A 331 6.59 5.86 24.77
C LEU A 331 7.95 6.03 24.08
N LEU A 332 9.04 5.76 24.79
CA LEU A 332 10.40 5.85 24.24
C LEU A 332 10.58 4.85 23.09
N ASN A 333 10.17 3.60 23.29
CA ASN A 333 10.21 2.55 22.27
C ASN A 333 9.45 2.97 21.00
N SER A 334 8.22 3.45 21.17
CA SER A 334 7.36 3.90 20.07
C SER A 334 7.97 5.07 19.30
N VAL A 335 8.57 6.04 20.01
CA VAL A 335 9.23 7.20 19.39
C VAL A 335 10.48 6.76 18.61
N LEU A 336 11.30 5.85 19.16
CA LEU A 336 12.50 5.36 18.46
C LEU A 336 12.17 4.61 17.17
N VAL A 337 11.16 3.73 17.21
CA VAL A 337 10.68 3.03 16.02
C VAL A 337 10.08 4.01 15.02
N ALA A 338 9.28 4.98 15.47
CA ALA A 338 8.64 5.98 14.62
C ALA A 338 9.66 6.92 13.95
N LEU A 339 10.71 7.34 14.65
CA LEU A 339 11.80 8.14 14.06
C LEU A 339 12.56 7.36 12.99
N SER A 340 12.86 6.08 13.24
CA SER A 340 13.48 5.21 12.23
C SER A 340 12.58 5.05 11.00
N GLY A 341 11.27 4.92 11.20
CA GLY A 341 10.26 4.91 10.14
C GLY A 341 10.17 6.23 9.38
N ALA A 342 10.33 7.37 10.06
CA ALA A 342 10.34 8.69 9.43
C ALA A 342 11.52 8.86 8.44
N PHE A 343 12.69 8.33 8.77
CA PHE A 343 13.82 8.30 7.84
C PHE A 343 13.48 7.49 6.58
N LEU A 344 12.85 6.32 6.75
CA LEU A 344 12.42 5.49 5.63
C LEU A 344 11.39 6.23 4.76
N MET A 345 10.35 6.80 5.36
CA MET A 345 9.29 7.49 4.64
C MET A 345 9.79 8.77 3.95
N THR A 346 10.74 9.49 4.56
CA THR A 346 11.43 10.62 3.93
C THR A 346 12.16 10.17 2.65
N ALA A 347 12.93 9.10 2.71
CA ALA A 347 13.62 8.53 1.55
C ALA A 347 12.64 8.05 0.47
N CYS A 348 11.54 7.39 0.87
CA CYS A 348 10.45 6.98 -0.02
C CYS A 348 9.78 8.18 -0.69
N GLY A 349 9.55 9.28 0.03
CA GLY A 349 8.97 10.51 -0.52
C GLY A 349 9.84 11.15 -1.60
N ILE A 350 11.15 11.24 -1.37
CA ILE A 350 12.12 11.71 -2.35
C ILE A 350 12.14 10.81 -3.60
N ASN A 351 12.15 9.49 -3.39
CA ASN A 351 12.12 8.51 -4.49
C ASN A 351 10.83 8.60 -5.30
N GLN A 352 9.69 8.75 -4.65
CA GLN A 352 8.38 8.81 -5.30
C GLN A 352 8.26 10.03 -6.25
N ILE A 353 8.73 11.21 -5.83
CA ILE A 353 8.75 12.37 -6.71
C ILE A 353 9.79 12.17 -7.82
N GLY A 354 10.99 11.73 -7.46
CA GLY A 354 12.06 11.47 -8.43
C GLY A 354 11.63 10.47 -9.52
N SER A 355 10.99 9.37 -9.14
CA SER A 355 10.49 8.37 -10.10
C SER A 355 9.38 8.93 -11.00
N THR A 356 8.52 9.81 -10.47
CA THR A 356 7.47 10.46 -11.28
C THR A 356 8.07 11.41 -12.32
N VAL A 357 9.14 12.12 -11.98
CA VAL A 357 9.86 12.95 -12.95
C VAL A 357 10.59 12.09 -13.98
N MET A 358 11.29 11.03 -13.52
CA MET A 358 12.02 10.14 -14.42
C MET A 358 11.13 9.45 -15.44
N ILE A 359 9.91 9.03 -15.08
CA ILE A 359 9.01 8.39 -16.03
C ILE A 359 8.52 9.36 -17.09
N ALA A 360 8.36 10.64 -16.76
CA ALA A 360 8.05 11.69 -17.74
C ALA A 360 9.24 11.91 -18.70
N ASP A 361 10.47 11.95 -18.19
CA ASP A 361 11.68 12.05 -19.01
C ASP A 361 11.83 10.83 -19.94
N VAL A 362 11.47 9.64 -19.47
CA VAL A 362 11.44 8.39 -20.27
C VAL A 362 10.37 8.43 -21.37
N ALA A 363 9.24 9.14 -21.13
CA ALA A 363 8.21 9.36 -22.14
C ALA A 363 8.71 10.27 -23.25
N ASP A 364 9.40 11.37 -22.91
CA ASP A 364 10.04 12.24 -23.88
C ASP A 364 11.10 11.48 -24.71
N TYR A 365 11.92 10.64 -24.08
CA TYR A 365 12.87 9.79 -24.78
C TYR A 365 12.19 8.76 -25.71
N GLY A 366 11.04 8.25 -25.32
CA GLY A 366 10.21 7.38 -26.16
C GLY A 366 9.72 8.12 -27.42
N GLU A 367 9.26 9.37 -27.28
CA GLU A 367 8.89 10.24 -28.41
C GLU A 367 10.09 10.52 -29.33
N TYR A 368 11.25 10.84 -28.76
CA TYR A 368 12.48 11.02 -29.52
C TYR A 368 12.83 9.81 -30.40
N LYS A 369 12.71 8.59 -29.86
CA LYS A 369 13.03 7.36 -30.60
C LYS A 369 11.99 6.91 -31.62
N THR A 370 10.71 7.16 -31.36
CA THR A 370 9.61 6.59 -32.13
C THR A 370 8.84 7.62 -32.95
N GLY A 371 9.10 8.91 -32.72
CA GLY A 371 8.33 10.01 -33.32
C GLY A 371 6.90 10.14 -32.81
N LYS A 372 6.49 9.29 -31.85
CA LYS A 372 5.14 9.30 -31.26
C LYS A 372 5.21 9.38 -29.73
N ARG A 373 4.48 10.30 -29.17
CA ARG A 373 4.33 10.41 -27.73
C ARG A 373 3.27 9.42 -27.25
N SER A 374 3.58 8.67 -26.20
CA SER A 374 2.68 7.65 -25.66
C SER A 374 2.77 7.62 -24.13
N ASP A 375 2.37 8.74 -23.51
CA ASP A 375 2.41 8.89 -22.05
C ASP A 375 1.58 7.81 -21.35
N SER A 376 0.37 7.52 -21.87
CA SER A 376 -0.53 6.52 -21.31
C SER A 376 0.09 5.12 -21.21
N VAL A 377 0.84 4.70 -22.27
CA VAL A 377 1.55 3.42 -22.29
C VAL A 377 2.62 3.37 -21.19
N ILE A 378 3.40 4.43 -21.08
CA ILE A 378 4.55 4.48 -20.15
C ILE A 378 4.09 4.53 -18.70
N PHE A 379 3.06 5.30 -18.38
CA PHE A 379 2.45 5.31 -17.06
C PHE A 379 1.74 4.00 -16.71
N SER A 380 1.16 3.29 -17.70
CA SER A 380 0.58 1.96 -17.47
C SER A 380 1.64 0.93 -17.05
N ILE A 381 2.86 1.03 -17.60
CA ILE A 381 3.99 0.19 -17.20
C ILE A 381 4.39 0.48 -15.74
N GLN A 382 4.41 1.73 -15.30
CA GLN A 382 4.67 2.08 -13.90
C GLN A 382 3.65 1.45 -12.96
N THR A 383 2.36 1.54 -13.31
CA THR A 383 1.28 0.93 -12.53
C THR A 383 1.41 -0.58 -12.45
N PHE A 384 1.72 -1.23 -13.58
CA PHE A 384 1.99 -2.67 -13.64
C PHE A 384 3.16 -3.05 -12.71
N ILE A 385 4.28 -2.32 -12.77
CA ILE A 385 5.46 -2.56 -11.93
C ILE A 385 5.11 -2.41 -10.45
N THR A 386 4.30 -1.43 -10.08
CA THR A 386 3.87 -1.22 -8.69
C THR A 386 3.05 -2.41 -8.17
N LYS A 387 2.11 -2.94 -8.96
CA LYS A 387 1.32 -4.13 -8.61
C LYS A 387 2.20 -5.38 -8.51
N LEU A 388 3.11 -5.57 -9.47
CA LEU A 388 4.07 -6.68 -9.46
C LEU A 388 4.97 -6.62 -8.23
N ALA A 389 5.47 -5.44 -7.89
CA ALA A 389 6.29 -5.23 -6.70
C ALA A 389 5.54 -5.58 -5.41
N ALA A 390 4.28 -5.17 -5.29
CA ALA A 390 3.45 -5.50 -4.14
C ALA A 390 3.23 -7.01 -4.02
N ALA A 391 2.95 -7.70 -5.13
CA ALA A 391 2.77 -9.15 -5.14
C ALA A 391 4.05 -9.90 -4.71
N ILE A 392 5.22 -9.50 -5.24
CA ILE A 392 6.52 -10.08 -4.85
C ILE A 392 6.84 -9.79 -3.38
N ALA A 393 6.58 -8.57 -2.91
CA ALA A 393 6.80 -8.20 -1.51
C ALA A 393 5.95 -9.05 -0.56
N MET A 394 4.68 -9.27 -0.89
CA MET A 394 3.77 -10.13 -0.14
C MET A 394 4.25 -11.58 -0.10
N LEU A 395 4.76 -12.11 -1.22
CA LEU A 395 5.33 -13.47 -1.26
C LEU A 395 6.54 -13.61 -0.33
N ILE A 396 7.48 -12.66 -0.41
CA ILE A 396 8.67 -12.66 0.45
C ILE A 396 8.27 -12.60 1.92
N LEU A 397 7.27 -11.79 2.25
CA LEU A 397 6.77 -11.71 3.62
C LEU A 397 6.11 -13.01 4.08
N GLY A 398 5.26 -13.62 3.26
CA GLY A 398 4.61 -14.88 3.60
C GLY A 398 5.63 -16.00 3.88
N ILE A 399 6.72 -16.03 3.10
CA ILE A 399 7.86 -16.91 3.38
C ILE A 399 8.49 -16.53 4.74
N GLY A 400 8.70 -15.24 5.01
CA GLY A 400 9.26 -14.76 6.27
C GLY A 400 8.42 -15.14 7.48
N ILE A 401 7.10 -14.98 7.41
CA ILE A 401 6.16 -15.37 8.47
C ILE A 401 6.22 -16.89 8.72
N SER A 402 6.23 -17.67 7.64
CA SER A 402 6.28 -19.14 7.75
C SER A 402 7.62 -19.64 8.32
N VAL A 403 8.75 -19.08 7.86
CA VAL A 403 10.08 -19.44 8.37
C VAL A 403 10.27 -18.99 9.81
N ALA A 404 9.62 -17.89 10.21
CA ALA A 404 9.63 -17.42 11.59
C ALA A 404 8.72 -18.25 12.52
N HIS A 405 7.91 -19.18 11.98
CA HIS A 405 6.94 -19.96 12.75
C HIS A 405 6.14 -19.08 13.72
N LEU A 406 5.56 -17.98 13.19
CA LEU A 406 4.77 -17.08 14.01
C LEU A 406 3.51 -17.77 14.48
N PRO A 407 3.22 -17.72 15.80
CA PRO A 407 2.03 -18.34 16.35
C PRO A 407 0.75 -17.65 15.84
N THR A 408 -0.34 -18.37 15.83
CA THR A 408 -1.67 -17.82 15.62
C THR A 408 -2.15 -17.13 16.91
N ILE A 409 -3.14 -16.25 16.80
CA ILE A 409 -3.75 -15.59 17.94
C ILE A 409 -5.10 -16.27 18.21
N SER A 410 -5.30 -16.73 19.43
CA SER A 410 -6.55 -17.36 19.86
C SER A 410 -7.15 -16.64 21.08
N ASP A 411 -8.47 -16.52 21.08
CA ASP A 411 -9.22 -16.02 22.21
C ASP A 411 -9.35 -17.14 23.24
N VAL A 412 -8.64 -17.05 24.36
CA VAL A 412 -8.61 -18.06 25.41
C VAL A 412 -9.51 -17.63 26.56
N PRO A 413 -10.47 -18.45 26.98
CA PRO A 413 -11.32 -18.13 28.13
C PRO A 413 -10.53 -18.21 29.44
N ILE A 414 -10.76 -17.23 30.30
CA ILE A 414 -10.30 -17.22 31.69
C ILE A 414 -11.45 -17.74 32.55
N VAL A 415 -11.18 -18.77 33.30
CA VAL A 415 -12.19 -19.41 34.14
C VAL A 415 -11.72 -19.53 35.59
N ASP A 416 -12.67 -19.58 36.51
CA ASP A 416 -12.39 -19.93 37.90
C ASP A 416 -11.94 -21.40 38.00
N LYS A 417 -10.86 -21.63 38.70
CA LYS A 417 -10.24 -22.95 38.86
C LYS A 417 -11.15 -23.98 39.53
N ASP A 418 -11.98 -23.53 40.48
CA ASP A 418 -12.80 -24.42 41.30
C ASP A 418 -14.24 -24.54 40.79
N THR A 419 -14.79 -23.44 40.28
CA THR A 419 -16.21 -23.36 39.87
C THR A 419 -16.39 -23.46 38.34
N GLY A 420 -15.35 -23.21 37.57
CA GLY A 420 -15.42 -23.12 36.10
C GLY A 420 -16.17 -21.87 35.60
N GLU A 421 -16.44 -20.90 36.51
CA GLU A 421 -17.12 -19.66 36.13
C GLU A 421 -16.27 -18.83 35.20
N TYR A 422 -16.89 -18.28 34.14
CA TYR A 422 -16.22 -17.49 33.13
C TYR A 422 -15.99 -16.06 33.62
N TYR A 423 -14.73 -15.63 33.68
CA TYR A 423 -14.32 -14.28 34.05
C TYR A 423 -14.12 -13.34 32.85
N GLY A 424 -13.67 -13.87 31.71
CA GLY A 424 -13.36 -13.07 30.53
C GLY A 424 -12.62 -13.87 29.47
N THR A 425 -12.13 -13.17 28.45
CA THR A 425 -11.34 -13.77 27.37
C THR A 425 -10.07 -12.97 27.19
N VAL A 426 -8.93 -13.66 27.11
CA VAL A 426 -7.64 -13.08 26.80
C VAL A 426 -7.15 -13.60 25.45
N GLN A 427 -6.41 -12.76 24.73
CA GLN A 427 -5.79 -13.17 23.47
C GLN A 427 -4.40 -13.73 23.76
N LEU A 428 -4.18 -14.98 23.39
CA LEU A 428 -2.90 -15.65 23.48
C LEU A 428 -2.43 -16.11 22.10
N PHE A 429 -1.13 -16.26 21.98
CA PHE A 429 -0.52 -16.92 20.84
C PHE A 429 -0.66 -18.44 20.99
N GLU A 430 -0.97 -19.11 19.88
CA GLU A 430 -1.13 -20.56 19.80
C GLU A 430 -0.12 -21.10 18.78
N ASP A 431 0.61 -22.17 19.12
CA ASP A 431 1.52 -22.85 18.21
C ASP A 431 0.79 -23.77 17.23
N ASP A 432 1.55 -24.41 16.32
CA ASP A 432 0.99 -25.33 15.33
C ASP A 432 0.41 -26.63 15.97
N GLU A 433 0.76 -26.90 17.23
CA GLU A 433 0.29 -28.06 18.00
C GLU A 433 -0.95 -27.74 18.84
N GLY A 434 -1.36 -26.46 18.88
CA GLY A 434 -2.54 -25.99 19.62
C GLY A 434 -2.27 -25.58 21.05
N ASN A 435 -0.98 -25.44 21.47
CA ASN A 435 -0.63 -24.99 22.80
C ASN A 435 -0.59 -23.46 22.84
N TYR A 436 -1.12 -22.87 23.89
CA TYR A 436 -1.06 -21.43 24.10
C TYR A 436 0.33 -21.01 24.56
N LEU A 437 0.86 -19.96 23.95
CA LEU A 437 2.22 -19.50 24.17
C LEU A 437 2.21 -18.27 25.08
N VAL A 438 2.89 -18.39 26.19
CA VAL A 438 3.08 -17.31 27.19
C VAL A 438 4.57 -17.07 27.33
N SER A 439 5.03 -15.83 27.30
CA SER A 439 6.47 -15.51 27.33
C SER A 439 7.13 -15.78 28.69
N ASP A 440 6.37 -15.68 29.78
CA ASP A 440 6.77 -16.02 31.14
C ASP A 440 5.52 -16.40 31.93
N ALA A 441 5.35 -17.69 32.19
CA ALA A 441 4.18 -18.24 32.87
C ALA A 441 3.97 -17.62 34.26
N GLU A 442 5.05 -17.40 35.05
CA GLU A 442 4.95 -16.87 36.39
C GLU A 442 4.51 -15.40 36.42
N THR A 443 5.07 -14.58 35.54
CA THR A 443 4.68 -13.15 35.43
C THR A 443 3.26 -13.02 34.88
N TYR A 444 2.87 -13.90 33.98
CA TYR A 444 1.54 -13.90 33.37
C TYR A 444 0.48 -14.37 34.39
N GLU A 445 0.74 -15.40 35.18
CA GLU A 445 -0.13 -15.83 36.28
C GLU A 445 -0.31 -14.71 37.34
N LYS A 446 0.78 -14.01 37.71
CA LYS A 446 0.70 -12.86 38.61
C LYS A 446 -0.18 -11.74 38.05
N LEU A 447 -0.08 -11.42 36.74
CA LEU A 447 -0.93 -10.44 36.08
C LEU A 447 -2.38 -10.89 36.07
N LEU A 448 -2.63 -12.16 35.71
CA LEU A 448 -3.96 -12.76 35.67
C LEU A 448 -4.63 -12.69 37.07
N HIS A 449 -3.89 -13.06 38.13
CA HIS A 449 -4.37 -13.01 39.51
C HIS A 449 -4.60 -11.58 39.99
N THR A 450 -3.82 -10.60 39.52
CA THR A 450 -4.01 -9.18 39.87
C THR A 450 -5.28 -8.61 39.22
N GLU A 451 -5.61 -9.05 38.00
CA GLU A 451 -6.76 -8.52 37.25
C GLU A 451 -8.06 -9.29 37.52
N TYR A 452 -7.99 -10.62 37.68
CA TYR A 452 -9.15 -11.51 37.77
C TYR A 452 -9.24 -12.30 39.09
N GLY A 453 -8.25 -12.18 40.00
CA GLY A 453 -8.18 -12.85 41.29
C GLY A 453 -7.42 -14.17 41.28
N ASP A 454 -7.03 -14.64 42.49
CA ASP A 454 -6.12 -15.80 42.70
C ASP A 454 -6.63 -17.15 42.14
N ARG A 455 -7.88 -17.24 41.74
CA ARG A 455 -8.49 -18.44 41.20
C ARG A 455 -8.56 -18.48 39.67
N ALA A 456 -8.20 -17.37 39.03
CA ALA A 456 -8.21 -17.30 37.56
C ALA A 456 -7.09 -18.15 36.99
N VAL A 457 -7.43 -19.05 36.06
CA VAL A 457 -6.46 -19.90 35.38
C VAL A 457 -6.73 -19.89 33.85
N LEU A 458 -5.66 -20.01 33.10
CA LEU A 458 -5.75 -20.33 31.65
C LEU A 458 -5.89 -21.83 31.45
N VAL A 459 -6.54 -22.22 30.37
CA VAL A 459 -6.83 -23.63 30.12
C VAL A 459 -5.57 -24.46 29.82
N GLU A 460 -4.54 -23.91 29.22
CA GLU A 460 -3.18 -24.50 29.03
C GLU A 460 -2.21 -23.50 28.37
N GLY A 461 -0.87 -23.60 28.62
CA GLY A 461 0.10 -22.74 27.95
C GLY A 461 1.57 -23.19 28.03
N SER A 462 2.36 -22.82 27.04
CA SER A 462 3.81 -23.01 26.96
C SER A 462 4.58 -21.71 26.60
N VAL A 463 5.90 -21.64 26.89
CA VAL A 463 6.70 -20.42 26.78
C VAL A 463 7.25 -20.19 25.36
N VAL A 464 7.17 -18.95 24.84
CA VAL A 464 7.68 -18.56 23.49
C VAL A 464 9.10 -18.00 23.56
N GLY A 465 9.95 -18.38 22.60
CA GLY A 465 11.30 -17.83 22.44
C GLY A 465 11.37 -16.60 21.52
N GLU A 466 12.23 -15.64 21.85
CA GLU A 466 12.51 -14.42 21.05
C GLU A 466 13.08 -14.67 19.64
N LYS A 467 13.57 -15.88 19.37
CA LYS A 467 14.28 -16.24 18.14
C LYS A 467 13.43 -16.01 16.89
N ASN A 468 12.14 -16.31 16.97
CA ASN A 468 11.20 -16.23 15.85
C ASN A 468 10.95 -14.78 15.40
N MET A 469 10.88 -13.84 16.35
CA MET A 469 10.74 -12.42 16.03
C MET A 469 11.97 -11.83 15.37
N THR A 470 13.15 -12.26 15.76
CA THR A 470 14.40 -11.82 15.12
C THR A 470 14.47 -12.28 13.66
N ILE A 471 14.00 -13.50 13.37
CA ILE A 471 13.90 -14.01 11.99
C ILE A 471 12.94 -13.14 11.16
N LEU A 472 11.75 -12.84 11.68
CA LEU A 472 10.79 -11.99 10.97
C LEU A 472 11.36 -10.58 10.70
N ARG A 473 11.98 -9.96 11.72
CA ARG A 473 12.63 -8.65 11.61
C ARG A 473 13.74 -8.66 10.55
N ALA A 474 14.51 -9.75 10.47
CA ALA A 474 15.53 -9.93 9.44
C ALA A 474 14.92 -9.97 8.03
N PHE A 475 13.84 -10.74 7.83
CA PHE A 475 13.12 -10.74 6.55
C PHE A 475 12.59 -9.36 6.18
N MET A 476 12.02 -8.62 7.12
CA MET A 476 11.40 -7.31 6.87
C MET A 476 12.41 -6.21 6.58
N PHE A 477 13.56 -6.23 7.21
CA PHE A 477 14.50 -5.11 7.16
C PHE A 477 15.85 -5.44 6.49
N LEU A 478 16.35 -6.67 6.58
CA LEU A 478 17.63 -7.01 5.94
C LEU A 478 17.47 -7.41 4.47
N ILE A 479 16.38 -8.10 4.08
CA ILE A 479 16.14 -8.44 2.66
C ILE A 479 15.95 -7.19 1.78
N PRO A 480 15.29 -6.11 2.20
CA PRO A 480 15.21 -4.88 1.41
C PRO A 480 16.56 -4.22 1.11
N ILE A 481 17.59 -4.42 1.93
CA ILE A 481 18.91 -3.80 1.75
C ILE A 481 19.55 -4.19 0.41
N PRO A 482 19.76 -5.49 0.07
CA PRO A 482 20.31 -5.87 -1.23
C PRO A 482 19.40 -5.43 -2.40
N LEU A 483 18.08 -5.41 -2.23
CA LEU A 483 17.16 -4.94 -3.26
C LEU A 483 17.38 -3.44 -3.55
N ALA A 484 17.46 -2.61 -2.51
CA ALA A 484 17.75 -1.19 -2.65
C ALA A 484 19.16 -0.95 -3.25
N ALA A 485 20.17 -1.72 -2.81
CA ALA A 485 21.53 -1.62 -3.35
C ALA A 485 21.59 -2.00 -4.85
N LEU A 486 20.95 -3.10 -5.26
CA LEU A 486 20.84 -3.51 -6.66
C LEU A 486 20.05 -2.49 -7.48
N GLY A 487 18.97 -1.92 -6.93
CA GLY A 487 18.21 -0.83 -7.54
C GLY A 487 19.09 0.39 -7.81
N TYR A 488 19.89 0.82 -6.83
CA TYR A 488 20.86 1.91 -7.00
C TYR A 488 21.91 1.62 -8.06
N VAL A 489 22.51 0.40 -8.03
CA VAL A 489 23.51 -0.01 -9.02
C VAL A 489 22.91 -0.03 -10.43
N SER A 490 21.69 -0.56 -10.58
CA SER A 490 20.97 -0.53 -11.86
C SER A 490 20.73 0.89 -12.34
N TYR A 491 20.25 1.77 -11.45
CA TYR A 491 20.08 3.19 -11.74
C TYR A 491 21.38 3.83 -12.23
N LYS A 492 22.45 3.74 -11.46
CA LYS A 492 23.72 4.39 -11.77
C LYS A 492 24.39 3.88 -13.06
N LYS A 493 24.23 2.58 -13.38
CA LYS A 493 24.88 1.97 -14.55
C LYS A 493 24.07 2.07 -15.83
N ARG A 494 22.74 2.08 -15.76
CA ARG A 494 21.87 1.92 -16.93
C ARG A 494 21.04 3.16 -17.26
N TYR A 495 20.68 3.97 -16.26
CA TYR A 495 19.90 5.17 -16.49
C TYR A 495 20.85 6.37 -16.69
N TRP A 496 20.76 7.01 -17.86
CA TRP A 496 21.63 8.12 -18.23
C TRP A 496 20.85 9.36 -18.69
N LEU A 497 19.53 9.34 -18.61
CA LEU A 497 18.64 10.37 -19.10
C LEU A 497 18.52 11.51 -18.06
N TYR A 498 19.61 12.29 -17.88
CA TYR A 498 19.67 13.43 -16.98
C TYR A 498 20.69 14.48 -17.47
N GLY A 499 20.62 15.67 -16.88
CA GLY A 499 21.54 16.77 -17.17
C GLY A 499 21.55 17.20 -18.63
N GLU A 500 22.73 17.49 -19.18
CA GLU A 500 22.90 17.97 -20.56
C GLU A 500 22.39 16.97 -21.62
N LYS A 501 22.51 15.67 -21.36
CA LYS A 501 22.03 14.64 -22.31
C LYS A 501 20.52 14.69 -22.49
N TYR A 502 19.79 14.83 -21.40
CA TYR A 502 18.35 14.98 -21.45
C TYR A 502 17.95 16.28 -22.15
N GLN A 503 18.64 17.38 -21.83
CA GLN A 503 18.34 18.70 -22.41
C GLN A 503 18.50 18.68 -23.94
N LYS A 504 19.57 18.06 -24.46
CA LYS A 504 19.76 17.90 -25.92
C LYS A 504 18.63 17.16 -26.60
N ILE A 505 18.14 16.08 -25.98
CA ILE A 505 17.01 15.30 -26.50
C ILE A 505 15.76 16.17 -26.51
N LYS A 506 15.50 16.91 -25.45
CA LYS A 506 14.35 17.81 -25.34
C LYS A 506 14.38 18.91 -26.38
N ASP A 507 15.52 19.56 -26.57
CA ASP A 507 15.70 20.61 -27.59
C ASP A 507 15.43 20.06 -29.01
N GLU A 508 15.82 18.81 -29.27
CA GLU A 508 15.58 18.14 -30.56
C GLU A 508 14.11 17.78 -30.76
N ILE A 509 13.43 17.31 -29.71
CA ILE A 509 11.97 17.04 -29.74
C ILE A 509 11.22 18.36 -30.03
N ASP A 510 11.56 19.42 -29.33
CA ASP A 510 10.89 20.71 -29.50
C ASP A 510 11.12 21.29 -30.90
N ARG A 511 12.31 21.11 -31.48
CA ARG A 511 12.60 21.46 -32.88
C ARG A 511 11.74 20.68 -33.86
N ASN A 512 11.66 19.34 -33.69
CA ASN A 512 10.87 18.45 -34.56
C ASN A 512 9.37 18.79 -34.49
N ARG A 513 8.87 19.17 -33.28
CA ARG A 513 7.48 19.62 -33.11
C ARG A 513 7.20 20.91 -33.85
N LEU A 514 8.13 21.88 -33.81
CA LEU A 514 8.00 23.15 -34.53
C LEU A 514 8.03 22.94 -36.04
N GLU A 515 8.92 22.09 -36.55
CA GLU A 515 9.00 21.74 -37.97
C GLU A 515 7.72 21.04 -38.48
N ASN A 516 7.18 20.10 -37.71
CA ASN A 516 5.93 19.41 -38.04
C ASN A 516 4.72 20.37 -37.98
N ALA A 517 4.66 21.30 -37.04
CA ALA A 517 3.62 22.33 -36.99
C ALA A 517 3.69 23.25 -38.21
N ALA A 518 4.89 23.70 -38.61
CA ALA A 518 5.11 24.52 -39.78
C ALA A 518 4.80 23.78 -41.10
N ALA A 519 5.02 22.47 -41.14
CA ALA A 519 4.68 21.63 -42.28
C ALA A 519 3.17 21.31 -42.39
N GLY A 520 2.48 21.21 -41.23
CA GLY A 520 1.02 21.07 -41.15
C GLY A 520 0.26 22.32 -41.61
N ASP A 521 0.76 23.50 -41.28
CA ASP A 521 0.18 24.81 -41.69
C ASP A 521 0.34 25.08 -43.22
N LYS A 522 1.29 24.39 -43.87
CA LYS A 522 1.47 24.47 -45.35
C LYS A 522 0.55 23.53 -46.15
N ARG A 523 -0.23 22.67 -45.44
CA ARG A 523 -1.15 21.70 -46.09
C ARG A 523 -2.64 22.07 -45.89
N LEU A 524 -2.94 23.18 -45.23
CA LEU A 524 -4.24 23.85 -45.19
C LEU A 524 -4.21 25.08 -46.10
#